data_ed007784c46912b342cdc2e18f8cb022
#
_entry.id   ed007784c46912b342cdc2e18f8cb022
#
_cell.length_a   1.000
_cell.length_b   1.000
_cell.length_c   1.000
_cell.angle_alpha   90.00
_cell.angle_beta   90.00
_cell.angle_gamma   90.00
#
_symmetry.space_group_name_H-M   'P 1'
#
loop_
_entity.id
_entity.type
_entity.pdbx_description
1 polymer ?
#
loop_
_entity_poly.entity_id
_entity_poly.type
_entity_poly.pdbx_seq_one_letter_code
_entity_poly.pdbx_strand_id
1 'polypeptide(L)'
;ATAAALSFSCSTTRVLEEGQYRLASNKVEVIGDSKFNTKKVESYIKQKPNSYIIFGWNPFLNLYNWSGRNPDKAINRLIRSIGTAPVVYQPSQVEASIENINRHLEYLGYYGSDVRSDIEVKGRKVNVTYSITLGKRFRIGEITYSVPDGEFKEDFLADTSATTVRSGDYLSEDALEKETERCASAMRRKGYFGFTKNYFSFEADTLNSPDTAGLLMMVK
;
A
#
# COMPACT_ATOMS: atom_id res chain seq x y z
N ALA A 1 -25.59 -52.10 -2.81
CA ALA A 1 -24.35 -51.55 -3.41
C ALA A 1 -24.30 -50.05 -3.12
N THR A 2 -23.62 -49.68 -2.02
CA THR A 2 -23.40 -48.29 -1.60
C THR A 2 -22.17 -47.76 -2.36
N ALA A 3 -22.41 -46.86 -3.32
CA ALA A 3 -21.36 -46.15 -4.01
C ALA A 3 -20.74 -45.14 -3.05
N ALA A 4 -19.54 -45.44 -2.56
CA ALA A 4 -18.71 -44.48 -1.84
C ALA A 4 -18.24 -43.41 -2.82
N ALA A 5 -18.85 -42.23 -2.77
CA ALA A 5 -18.38 -41.05 -3.49
C ALA A 5 -17.04 -40.66 -2.89
N LEU A 6 -15.93 -41.06 -3.53
CA LEU A 6 -14.61 -40.55 -3.25
C LEU A 6 -14.57 -39.06 -3.64
N SER A 7 -14.87 -38.20 -2.69
CA SER A 7 -14.66 -36.79 -2.81
C SER A 7 -13.13 -36.55 -2.90
N PHE A 8 -12.59 -36.49 -4.11
CA PHE A 8 -11.25 -35.95 -4.37
C PHE A 8 -11.26 -34.47 -4.04
N SER A 9 -11.16 -34.15 -2.76
CA SER A 9 -10.82 -32.81 -2.33
C SER A 9 -9.42 -32.49 -2.87
N CYS A 10 -9.33 -31.73 -3.95
CA CYS A 10 -8.07 -31.16 -4.43
C CYS A 10 -7.49 -30.24 -3.35
N SER A 11 -6.80 -30.82 -2.41
CA SER A 11 -6.22 -30.08 -1.28
C SER A 11 -5.01 -29.27 -1.76
N THR A 12 -5.19 -27.96 -1.90
CA THR A 12 -4.09 -27.01 -2.22
C THR A 12 -3.13 -26.77 -1.07
N THR A 13 -3.18 -27.64 -0.06
CA THR A 13 -2.36 -27.54 1.18
C THR A 13 -1.63 -28.84 1.49
N ARG A 14 -1.61 -29.80 0.56
CA ARG A 14 -1.06 -31.14 0.78
C ARG A 14 0.46 -31.14 1.01
N VAL A 15 1.17 -30.24 0.34
CA VAL A 15 2.64 -30.13 0.41
C VAL A 15 3.15 -29.28 1.56
N LEU A 16 2.28 -28.62 2.29
CA LEU A 16 2.66 -27.82 3.45
C LEU A 16 3.19 -28.71 4.57
N GLU A 17 4.18 -28.23 5.29
CA GLU A 17 4.69 -28.85 6.49
C GLU A 17 3.69 -28.77 7.64
N GLU A 18 3.89 -29.55 8.69
CA GLU A 18 3.07 -29.49 9.89
C GLU A 18 3.16 -28.10 10.52
N GLY A 19 2.03 -27.54 10.96
CA GLY A 19 1.94 -26.19 11.48
C GLY A 19 1.89 -25.07 10.44
N GLN A 20 2.13 -25.35 9.16
CA GLN A 20 2.01 -24.35 8.10
C GLN A 20 0.59 -24.24 7.58
N TYR A 21 0.21 -23.00 7.26
CA TYR A 21 -1.08 -22.65 6.64
C TYR A 21 -0.84 -21.95 5.31
N ARG A 22 -1.72 -22.18 4.34
CA ARG A 22 -1.70 -21.47 3.06
C ARG A 22 -2.47 -20.15 3.16
N LEU A 23 -1.87 -19.05 2.74
CA LEU A 23 -2.62 -17.82 2.52
C LEU A 23 -3.56 -18.00 1.33
N ALA A 24 -4.87 -17.96 1.60
CA ALA A 24 -5.91 -18.21 0.60
C ALA A 24 -6.44 -16.92 -0.02
N SER A 25 -6.64 -15.89 0.78
CA SER A 25 -7.13 -14.59 0.30
C SER A 25 -6.68 -13.45 1.21
N ASN A 26 -6.57 -12.25 0.60
CA ASN A 26 -6.57 -10.97 1.30
C ASN A 26 -7.81 -10.20 0.86
N LYS A 27 -8.44 -9.52 1.82
CA LYS A 27 -9.54 -8.59 1.58
C LYS A 27 -9.24 -7.27 2.27
N VAL A 28 -9.60 -6.16 1.65
CA VAL A 28 -9.53 -4.83 2.25
C VAL A 28 -10.93 -4.28 2.35
N GLU A 29 -11.30 -3.83 3.54
CA GLU A 29 -12.58 -3.20 3.83
C GLU A 29 -12.34 -1.85 4.48
N VAL A 30 -13.13 -0.84 4.10
CA VAL A 30 -13.09 0.49 4.72
C VAL A 30 -14.37 0.70 5.49
N ILE A 31 -14.23 0.99 6.78
CA ILE A 31 -15.36 1.19 7.69
C ILE A 31 -15.83 2.64 7.56
N GLY A 32 -17.12 2.83 7.28
CA GLY A 32 -17.74 4.16 7.26
C GLY A 32 -17.59 4.97 5.97
N ASP A 33 -16.71 4.58 5.04
CA ASP A 33 -16.56 5.26 3.74
C ASP A 33 -16.53 4.28 2.57
N SER A 34 -17.67 4.10 1.93
CA SER A 34 -17.80 3.23 0.74
C SER A 34 -17.22 3.83 -0.54
N LYS A 35 -16.81 5.10 -0.54
CA LYS A 35 -16.26 5.79 -1.71
C LYS A 35 -14.74 5.68 -1.79
N PHE A 36 -14.08 5.28 -0.71
CA PHE A 36 -12.63 5.11 -0.72
C PHE A 36 -12.22 3.98 -1.65
N ASN A 37 -11.28 4.26 -2.54
CA ASN A 37 -10.78 3.25 -3.46
C ASN A 37 -9.72 2.37 -2.79
N THR A 38 -10.10 1.16 -2.37
CA THR A 38 -9.21 0.19 -1.70
C THR A 38 -7.98 -0.19 -2.52
N LYS A 39 -8.03 -0.09 -3.85
CA LYS A 39 -6.87 -0.36 -4.73
C LYS A 39 -5.67 0.51 -4.41
N LYS A 40 -5.89 1.68 -3.83
CA LYS A 40 -4.80 2.58 -3.40
C LYS A 40 -3.92 1.95 -2.32
N VAL A 41 -4.46 1.08 -1.49
CA VAL A 41 -3.77 0.45 -0.36
C VAL A 41 -3.44 -1.03 -0.57
N GLU A 42 -4.14 -1.73 -1.46
CA GLU A 42 -3.91 -3.15 -1.75
C GLU A 42 -2.48 -3.47 -2.22
N SER A 43 -1.82 -2.49 -2.88
CA SER A 43 -0.42 -2.63 -3.32
C SER A 43 0.57 -2.70 -2.16
N TYR A 44 0.20 -2.18 -0.99
CA TYR A 44 1.02 -2.13 0.22
C TYR A 44 0.92 -3.39 1.08
N ILE A 45 0.05 -4.33 0.72
CA ILE A 45 -0.01 -5.66 1.32
C ILE A 45 1.24 -6.43 0.89
N LYS A 46 2.06 -6.82 1.88
CA LYS A 46 3.35 -7.49 1.66
C LYS A 46 3.22 -8.89 1.11
N GLN A 47 2.28 -9.67 1.63
CA GLN A 47 2.09 -11.05 1.23
C GLN A 47 0.80 -11.18 0.45
N LYS A 48 0.91 -11.58 -0.82
CA LYS A 48 -0.24 -11.80 -1.70
C LYS A 48 -0.50 -13.29 -1.88
N PRO A 49 -1.77 -13.74 -1.86
CA PRO A 49 -2.11 -15.13 -2.12
C PRO A 49 -1.77 -15.51 -3.57
N ASN A 50 -1.74 -16.81 -3.84
CA ASN A 50 -1.61 -17.29 -5.21
C ASN A 50 -2.73 -16.75 -6.09
N SER A 51 -2.39 -16.24 -7.28
CA SER A 51 -3.36 -15.70 -8.23
C SER A 51 -4.29 -16.81 -8.75
N TYR A 52 -5.55 -16.48 -8.94
CA TYR A 52 -6.50 -17.33 -9.65
C TYR A 52 -6.49 -16.98 -11.14
N ILE A 53 -6.43 -18.01 -12.00
CA ILE A 53 -6.31 -17.81 -13.45
C ILE A 53 -7.67 -17.89 -14.14
N ILE A 54 -8.52 -18.86 -13.75
CA ILE A 54 -9.81 -19.10 -14.36
C ILE A 54 -10.85 -19.37 -13.26
N PHE A 55 -11.91 -18.56 -13.17
CA PHE A 55 -13.08 -18.75 -12.28
C PHE A 55 -12.74 -19.22 -10.85
N GLY A 56 -11.73 -18.63 -10.21
CA GLY A 56 -11.31 -19.01 -8.87
C GLY A 56 -10.47 -20.29 -8.79
N TRP A 57 -10.03 -20.85 -9.93
CA TRP A 57 -9.19 -22.03 -10.01
C TRP A 57 -7.76 -21.68 -10.42
N ASN A 58 -6.79 -22.31 -9.73
CA ASN A 58 -5.37 -22.19 -10.05
C ASN A 58 -4.81 -23.57 -10.38
N PRO A 59 -4.72 -23.93 -11.68
CA PRO A 59 -4.24 -25.23 -12.10
C PRO A 59 -2.79 -25.50 -11.69
N PHE A 60 -1.94 -24.48 -11.70
CA PHE A 60 -0.52 -24.62 -11.35
C PHE A 60 -0.32 -24.85 -9.84
N LEU A 61 -1.15 -24.26 -8.99
CA LEU A 61 -1.16 -24.52 -7.56
C LEU A 61 -1.62 -25.96 -7.28
N ASN A 62 -2.64 -26.44 -7.98
CA ASN A 62 -3.14 -27.82 -7.85
C ASN A 62 -2.07 -28.81 -8.35
N LEU A 63 -1.41 -28.52 -9.47
CA LEU A 63 -0.35 -29.34 -10.02
C LEU A 63 0.81 -29.46 -9.02
N TYR A 64 1.25 -28.34 -8.43
CA TYR A 64 2.28 -28.35 -7.40
C TYR A 64 1.90 -29.23 -6.20
N ASN A 65 0.68 -29.11 -5.72
CA ASN A 65 0.19 -29.92 -4.59
C ASN A 65 0.05 -31.42 -4.93
N TRP A 66 -0.06 -31.77 -6.22
CA TRP A 66 -0.10 -33.16 -6.66
C TRP A 66 1.28 -33.84 -6.58
N SER A 67 2.38 -33.10 -6.60
CA SER A 67 3.74 -33.64 -6.49
C SER A 67 4.03 -34.42 -5.20
N GLY A 68 3.16 -34.30 -4.17
CA GLY A 68 3.37 -34.95 -2.87
C GLY A 68 4.45 -34.28 -2.03
N ARG A 69 4.70 -34.83 -0.83
CA ARG A 69 5.61 -34.22 0.18
C ARG A 69 7.09 -34.46 -0.10
N ASN A 70 7.47 -35.56 -0.73
CA ASN A 70 8.87 -35.91 -0.94
C ASN A 70 9.45 -35.15 -2.17
N PRO A 71 10.37 -34.17 -1.96
CA PRO A 71 10.95 -33.37 -3.06
C PRO A 71 12.01 -34.14 -3.86
N ASP A 72 12.58 -35.21 -3.32
CA ASP A 72 13.76 -35.89 -3.91
C ASP A 72 13.42 -36.79 -5.09
N LYS A 73 12.15 -37.18 -5.24
CA LYS A 73 11.69 -37.95 -6.39
C LYS A 73 11.77 -37.11 -7.66
N ALA A 74 12.45 -37.61 -8.71
CA ALA A 74 12.61 -36.89 -9.97
C ALA A 74 11.29 -36.38 -10.59
N ILE A 75 10.23 -37.19 -10.50
CA ILE A 75 8.89 -36.81 -10.99
C ILE A 75 8.30 -35.66 -10.19
N ASN A 76 8.51 -35.63 -8.86
CA ASN A 76 8.03 -34.54 -8.02
C ASN A 76 8.77 -33.24 -8.32
N ARG A 77 10.08 -33.31 -8.59
CA ARG A 77 10.85 -32.12 -9.04
C ARG A 77 10.34 -31.57 -10.35
N LEU A 78 10.05 -32.43 -11.31
CA LEU A 78 9.48 -32.00 -12.59
C LEU A 78 8.10 -31.35 -12.42
N ILE A 79 7.21 -31.93 -11.62
CA ILE A 79 5.88 -31.37 -11.36
C ILE A 79 6.00 -30.02 -10.63
N ARG A 80 6.91 -29.89 -9.67
CA ARG A 80 7.15 -28.65 -8.93
C ARG A 80 7.77 -27.54 -9.78
N SER A 81 8.57 -27.89 -10.79
CA SER A 81 9.17 -26.89 -11.71
C SER A 81 8.11 -26.21 -12.61
N ILE A 82 7.01 -26.90 -12.88
CA ILE A 82 5.89 -26.38 -13.68
C ILE A 82 4.81 -25.74 -12.79
N GLY A 83 4.62 -26.29 -11.59
CA GLY A 83 3.60 -25.84 -10.64
C GLY A 83 3.99 -24.55 -9.88
N THR A 84 3.00 -23.90 -9.27
CA THR A 84 3.21 -22.75 -8.38
C THR A 84 3.11 -23.19 -6.92
N ALA A 85 4.15 -22.94 -6.14
CA ALA A 85 4.15 -23.24 -4.71
C ALA A 85 3.04 -22.49 -3.97
N PRO A 86 2.39 -23.12 -2.96
CA PRO A 86 1.43 -22.43 -2.11
C PRO A 86 2.15 -21.33 -1.30
N VAL A 87 1.53 -20.17 -1.21
CA VAL A 87 2.01 -19.09 -0.35
C VAL A 87 1.74 -19.46 1.10
N VAL A 88 2.80 -19.67 1.87
CA VAL A 88 2.72 -19.98 3.29
C VAL A 88 2.42 -18.70 4.06
N TYR A 89 1.34 -18.72 4.84
CA TYR A 89 0.94 -17.59 5.68
C TYR A 89 2.01 -17.26 6.72
N GLN A 90 2.35 -15.99 6.84
CA GLN A 90 3.33 -15.47 7.80
C GLN A 90 2.73 -14.29 8.57
N PRO A 91 2.52 -14.41 9.90
CA PRO A 91 1.94 -13.33 10.72
C PRO A 91 2.72 -12.01 10.62
N SER A 92 4.04 -12.06 10.62
CA SER A 92 4.91 -10.88 10.50
C SER A 92 4.69 -10.08 9.21
N GLN A 93 4.25 -10.74 8.12
CA GLN A 93 3.92 -10.05 6.86
C GLN A 93 2.57 -9.33 6.95
N VAL A 94 1.66 -9.79 7.80
CA VAL A 94 0.40 -9.10 8.08
C VAL A 94 0.67 -7.82 8.87
N GLU A 95 1.50 -7.91 9.92
CA GLU A 95 1.92 -6.73 10.71
C GLU A 95 2.63 -5.69 9.85
N ALA A 96 3.58 -6.11 9.02
CA ALA A 96 4.25 -5.23 8.08
C ALA A 96 3.30 -4.61 7.04
N SER A 97 2.24 -5.33 6.66
CA SER A 97 1.21 -4.80 5.76
C SER A 97 0.39 -3.71 6.44
N ILE A 98 -0.01 -3.92 7.70
CA ILE A 98 -0.74 -2.93 8.51
C ILE A 98 0.08 -1.64 8.61
N GLU A 99 1.36 -1.74 8.97
CA GLU A 99 2.26 -0.58 9.06
C GLU A 99 2.39 0.16 7.73
N ASN A 100 2.59 -0.57 6.63
CA ASN A 100 2.70 0.04 5.30
C ASN A 100 1.41 0.72 4.85
N ILE A 101 0.25 0.12 5.12
CA ILE A 101 -1.06 0.70 4.78
C ILE A 101 -1.27 1.97 5.59
N ASN A 102 -1.01 1.97 6.91
CA ASN A 102 -1.13 3.15 7.77
C ASN A 102 -0.23 4.28 7.26
N ARG A 103 1.05 4.01 7.01
CA ARG A 103 1.99 5.00 6.47
C ARG A 103 1.52 5.57 5.13
N HIS A 104 0.97 4.72 4.25
CA HIS A 104 0.44 5.20 2.97
C HIS A 104 -0.84 6.03 3.12
N LEU A 105 -1.69 5.71 4.09
CA LEU A 105 -2.87 6.52 4.39
C LEU A 105 -2.46 7.92 4.90
N GLU A 106 -1.43 8.01 5.75
CA GLU A 106 -0.86 9.30 6.18
C GLU A 106 -0.29 10.08 5.00
N TYR A 107 0.47 9.42 4.12
CA TYR A 107 0.96 10.02 2.87
C TYR A 107 -0.17 10.59 2.00
N LEU A 108 -1.33 9.94 1.97
CA LEU A 108 -2.53 10.41 1.28
C LEU A 108 -3.31 11.48 2.08
N GLY A 109 -2.86 11.84 3.27
CA GLY A 109 -3.46 12.86 4.14
C GLY A 109 -4.60 12.36 5.04
N TYR A 110 -4.67 11.05 5.32
CA TYR A 110 -5.58 10.46 6.31
C TYR A 110 -4.85 10.23 7.63
N TYR A 111 -4.74 11.26 8.45
CA TYR A 111 -3.95 11.27 9.68
C TYR A 111 -4.67 10.54 10.82
N GLY A 112 -3.93 9.65 11.50
CA GLY A 112 -4.47 8.85 12.58
C GLY A 112 -5.46 7.78 12.12
N SER A 113 -5.27 7.24 10.92
CA SER A 113 -5.99 6.06 10.44
C SER A 113 -5.67 4.85 11.32
N ASP A 114 -6.64 3.94 11.47
CA ASP A 114 -6.47 2.68 12.19
C ASP A 114 -6.71 1.52 11.22
N VAL A 115 -5.70 0.64 11.11
CA VAL A 115 -5.76 -0.55 10.28
C VAL A 115 -5.63 -1.77 11.15
N ARG A 116 -6.63 -2.66 11.10
CA ARG A 116 -6.65 -3.92 11.84
C ARG A 116 -6.77 -5.09 10.89
N SER A 117 -6.25 -6.24 11.32
CA SER A 117 -6.46 -7.49 10.60
C SER A 117 -7.36 -8.43 11.35
N ASP A 118 -8.26 -9.09 10.63
CA ASP A 118 -8.98 -10.27 11.09
C ASP A 118 -8.48 -11.49 10.32
N ILE A 119 -8.23 -12.59 11.04
CA ILE A 119 -7.60 -13.79 10.51
C ILE A 119 -8.55 -14.96 10.69
N GLU A 120 -9.13 -15.41 9.59
CA GLU A 120 -10.01 -16.58 9.56
C GLU A 120 -9.24 -17.82 9.10
N VAL A 121 -9.20 -18.87 9.94
CA VAL A 121 -8.57 -20.15 9.61
C VAL A 121 -9.64 -21.19 9.24
N LYS A 122 -9.57 -21.71 8.01
CA LYS A 122 -10.44 -22.78 7.51
C LYS A 122 -9.60 -24.00 7.11
N GLY A 123 -9.49 -24.98 8.00
CA GLY A 123 -8.61 -26.12 7.84
C GLY A 123 -7.15 -25.65 7.82
N ARG A 124 -6.45 -25.85 6.71
CA ARG A 124 -5.07 -25.36 6.53
C ARG A 124 -4.98 -24.13 5.60
N LYS A 125 -6.04 -23.35 5.51
CA LYS A 125 -6.11 -22.11 4.73
C LYS A 125 -6.39 -20.94 5.65
N VAL A 126 -5.75 -19.80 5.38
CA VAL A 126 -5.92 -18.55 6.10
C VAL A 126 -6.46 -17.50 5.13
N ASN A 127 -7.53 -16.83 5.53
CA ASN A 127 -8.03 -15.63 4.91
C ASN A 127 -7.71 -14.44 5.82
N VAL A 128 -7.17 -13.37 5.27
CA VAL A 128 -6.86 -12.15 6.02
C VAL A 128 -7.77 -11.03 5.51
N THR A 129 -8.48 -10.39 6.44
CA THR A 129 -9.25 -9.18 6.14
C THR A 129 -8.59 -8.00 6.83
N TYR A 130 -8.21 -6.98 6.05
CA TYR A 130 -7.70 -5.70 6.56
C TYR A 130 -8.86 -4.72 6.66
N SER A 131 -9.24 -4.35 7.87
CA SER A 131 -10.30 -3.38 8.16
C SER A 131 -9.65 -2.03 8.44
N ILE A 132 -10.04 -1.02 7.69
CA ILE A 132 -9.48 0.33 7.72
C ILE A 132 -10.52 1.30 8.25
N THR A 133 -10.21 2.01 9.32
CA THR A 133 -10.92 3.21 9.74
C THR A 133 -10.09 4.41 9.30
N LEU A 134 -10.62 5.19 8.36
CA LEU A 134 -9.91 6.36 7.83
C LEU A 134 -9.79 7.44 8.91
N GLY A 135 -8.60 7.98 9.02
CA GLY A 135 -8.31 9.08 9.90
C GLY A 135 -8.77 10.43 9.36
N LYS A 136 -8.50 11.46 10.13
CA LYS A 136 -8.89 12.82 9.81
C LYS A 136 -8.10 13.38 8.63
N ARG A 137 -8.76 14.20 7.80
CA ARG A 137 -8.12 15.01 6.78
C ARG A 137 -8.18 16.48 7.16
N PHE A 138 -7.08 17.17 6.97
CA PHE A 138 -7.02 18.62 7.11
C PHE A 138 -7.08 19.29 5.74
N ARG A 139 -7.72 20.46 5.68
CA ARG A 139 -7.61 21.33 4.52
C ARG A 139 -6.47 22.30 4.72
N ILE A 140 -5.79 22.64 3.65
CA ILE A 140 -4.75 23.68 3.66
C ILE A 140 -5.43 25.03 3.89
N GLY A 141 -4.99 25.74 4.93
CA GLY A 141 -5.42 27.10 5.23
C GLY A 141 -4.54 28.12 4.51
N GLU A 142 -3.86 28.95 5.28
CA GLU A 142 -2.87 29.89 4.78
C GLU A 142 -1.58 29.16 4.35
N ILE A 143 -1.00 29.58 3.23
CA ILE A 143 0.30 29.08 2.76
C ILE A 143 1.31 30.20 2.88
N THR A 144 2.38 29.96 3.62
CA THR A 144 3.50 30.89 3.78
C THR A 144 4.78 30.28 3.26
N TYR A 145 5.71 31.14 2.82
CA TYR A 145 6.97 30.73 2.23
C TYR A 145 8.14 31.30 2.99
N SER A 146 9.10 30.46 3.33
CA SER A 146 10.41 30.87 3.87
C SER A 146 11.48 30.51 2.85
N VAL A 147 12.07 31.53 2.23
CA VAL A 147 13.06 31.40 1.15
C VAL A 147 14.27 32.26 1.48
N PRO A 148 15.51 31.76 1.30
CA PRO A 148 16.73 32.56 1.49
C PRO A 148 16.72 33.82 0.63
N ASP A 149 17.23 34.92 1.15
CA ASP A 149 17.30 36.19 0.41
C ASP A 149 18.23 36.10 -0.80
N GLY A 150 17.90 36.80 -1.86
CA GLY A 150 18.66 36.86 -3.11
C GLY A 150 17.78 36.73 -4.37
N GLU A 151 18.39 36.73 -5.54
CA GLU A 151 17.69 36.60 -6.83
C GLU A 151 16.79 35.34 -6.90
N PHE A 152 17.25 34.26 -6.30
CA PHE A 152 16.46 33.03 -6.21
C PHE A 152 15.09 33.25 -5.56
N LYS A 153 15.02 34.06 -4.49
CA LYS A 153 13.78 34.35 -3.78
C LYS A 153 12.76 35.04 -4.69
N GLU A 154 13.19 36.02 -5.47
CA GLU A 154 12.31 36.73 -6.40
C GLU A 154 11.75 35.79 -7.48
N ASP A 155 12.63 34.99 -8.07
CA ASP A 155 12.27 34.00 -9.07
C ASP A 155 11.31 32.92 -8.54
N PHE A 156 11.56 32.46 -7.32
CA PHE A 156 10.73 31.46 -6.66
C PHE A 156 9.35 32.02 -6.32
N LEU A 157 9.29 33.22 -5.70
CA LEU A 157 8.01 33.83 -5.33
C LEU A 157 7.17 34.20 -6.55
N ALA A 158 7.78 34.58 -7.66
CA ALA A 158 7.06 34.78 -8.93
C ALA A 158 6.43 33.48 -9.46
N ASP A 159 7.04 32.32 -9.20
CA ASP A 159 6.53 31.00 -9.61
C ASP A 159 5.39 30.48 -8.74
N THR A 160 5.20 31.03 -7.52
CA THR A 160 4.12 30.58 -6.61
C THR A 160 2.72 30.76 -7.19
N SER A 161 2.52 31.65 -8.15
CA SER A 161 1.25 31.80 -8.88
C SER A 161 0.86 30.55 -9.65
N ALA A 162 1.83 29.70 -10.01
CA ALA A 162 1.61 28.43 -10.72
C ALA A 162 1.51 27.23 -9.78
N THR A 163 1.44 27.45 -8.46
CA THR A 163 1.33 26.35 -7.48
C THR A 163 0.12 25.48 -7.72
N THR A 164 0.30 24.18 -7.55
CA THR A 164 -0.77 23.17 -7.57
C THR A 164 -1.38 22.91 -6.19
N VAL A 165 -0.73 23.40 -5.14
CA VAL A 165 -1.19 23.30 -3.75
C VAL A 165 -1.89 24.60 -3.37
N ARG A 166 -3.18 24.55 -3.07
CA ARG A 166 -4.02 25.75 -2.84
C ARG A 166 -4.70 25.67 -1.48
N SER A 167 -5.01 26.86 -0.94
CA SER A 167 -5.90 26.96 0.22
C SER A 167 -7.25 26.30 -0.10
N GLY A 168 -7.76 25.49 0.84
CA GLY A 168 -8.97 24.68 0.68
C GLY A 168 -8.74 23.27 0.15
N ASP A 169 -7.60 22.96 -0.47
CA ASP A 169 -7.24 21.60 -0.87
C ASP A 169 -6.96 20.73 0.36
N TYR A 170 -7.02 19.42 0.19
CA TYR A 170 -6.62 18.52 1.28
C TYR A 170 -5.10 18.45 1.41
N LEU A 171 -4.62 18.63 2.63
CA LEU A 171 -3.21 18.44 2.96
C LEU A 171 -2.84 16.96 2.81
N SER A 172 -1.81 16.65 2.03
CA SER A 172 -1.24 15.33 1.87
C SER A 172 0.21 15.42 1.42
N GLU A 173 1.06 14.51 1.86
CA GLU A 173 2.46 14.46 1.42
C GLU A 173 2.56 14.22 -0.09
N ASP A 174 1.65 13.43 -0.68
CA ASP A 174 1.54 13.21 -2.12
C ASP A 174 1.39 14.52 -2.92
N ALA A 175 0.52 15.43 -2.44
CA ALA A 175 0.33 16.74 -3.08
C ALA A 175 1.57 17.64 -2.92
N LEU A 176 2.16 17.65 -1.72
CA LEU A 176 3.36 18.44 -1.43
C LEU A 176 4.56 17.93 -2.23
N GLU A 177 4.76 16.62 -2.35
CA GLU A 177 5.85 16.04 -3.15
C GLU A 177 5.71 16.42 -4.63
N LYS A 178 4.52 16.35 -5.21
CA LYS A 178 4.27 16.78 -6.59
C LYS A 178 4.57 18.26 -6.79
N GLU A 179 4.22 19.10 -5.82
CA GLU A 179 4.51 20.52 -5.87
C GLU A 179 6.02 20.80 -5.81
N THR A 180 6.77 20.12 -4.94
CA THR A 180 8.24 20.28 -4.88
C THR A 180 8.90 19.85 -6.19
N GLU A 181 8.43 18.80 -6.84
CA GLU A 181 8.93 18.36 -8.15
C GLU A 181 8.63 19.38 -9.24
N ARG A 182 7.41 19.98 -9.23
CA ARG A 182 7.02 21.06 -10.13
C ARG A 182 7.92 22.28 -9.94
N CYS A 183 8.06 22.76 -8.69
CA CYS A 183 8.91 23.90 -8.36
C CYS A 183 10.38 23.65 -8.75
N ALA A 184 10.93 22.47 -8.40
CA ALA A 184 12.29 22.13 -8.78
C ALA A 184 12.49 22.14 -10.30
N SER A 185 11.52 21.66 -11.06
CA SER A 185 11.55 21.70 -12.51
C SER A 185 11.47 23.11 -13.06
N ALA A 186 10.63 23.98 -12.46
CA ALA A 186 10.53 25.40 -12.83
C ALA A 186 11.84 26.16 -12.59
N MET A 187 12.44 25.97 -11.42
CA MET A 187 13.70 26.63 -11.06
C MET A 187 14.86 26.17 -11.95
N ARG A 188 14.94 24.89 -12.30
CA ARG A 188 15.94 24.40 -13.27
C ARG A 188 15.82 25.06 -14.64
N ARG A 189 14.58 25.30 -15.12
CA ARG A 189 14.36 26.05 -16.38
C ARG A 189 14.81 27.50 -16.31
N LYS A 190 14.85 28.11 -15.14
CA LYS A 190 15.35 29.45 -14.89
C LYS A 190 16.88 29.52 -14.71
N GLY A 191 17.58 28.37 -14.76
CA GLY A 191 19.04 28.31 -14.66
C GLY A 191 19.58 27.77 -13.34
N TYR A 192 18.75 27.44 -12.36
CA TYR A 192 19.17 26.85 -11.08
C TYR A 192 19.35 25.33 -11.21
N PHE A 193 20.32 24.89 -12.04
CA PHE A 193 20.47 23.49 -12.47
C PHE A 193 20.70 22.50 -11.32
N GLY A 194 21.30 22.91 -10.20
CA GLY A 194 21.50 22.09 -9.01
C GLY A 194 20.28 21.97 -8.09
N PHE A 195 19.19 22.68 -8.38
CA PHE A 195 18.02 22.72 -7.53
C PHE A 195 17.17 21.45 -7.66
N THR A 196 16.84 20.84 -6.52
CA THR A 196 16.07 19.57 -6.46
C THR A 196 14.98 19.65 -5.40
N LYS A 197 14.06 18.69 -5.40
CA LYS A 197 13.00 18.57 -4.40
C LYS A 197 13.52 18.47 -2.97
N ASN A 198 14.76 18.04 -2.75
CA ASN A 198 15.35 17.88 -1.42
C ASN A 198 15.67 19.20 -0.71
N TYR A 199 15.61 20.33 -1.42
CA TYR A 199 15.73 21.65 -0.83
C TYR A 199 14.46 22.12 -0.11
N PHE A 200 13.34 21.40 -0.29
CA PHE A 200 12.10 21.75 0.37
C PHE A 200 11.92 21.03 1.70
N SER A 201 11.33 21.72 2.65
CA SER A 201 10.72 21.15 3.85
C SER A 201 9.40 21.85 4.13
N PHE A 202 8.49 21.16 4.82
CA PHE A 202 7.14 21.66 5.11
C PHE A 202 6.88 21.56 6.61
N GLU A 203 6.19 22.56 7.14
CA GLU A 203 5.60 22.52 8.47
C GLU A 203 4.11 22.79 8.34
N ALA A 204 3.31 21.93 8.97
CA ALA A 204 1.86 22.06 9.00
C ALA A 204 1.40 22.36 10.44
N ASP A 205 0.84 23.54 10.65
CA ASP A 205 0.23 23.90 11.93
C ASP A 205 -1.26 23.52 11.94
N THR A 206 -1.59 22.52 12.75
CA THR A 206 -2.96 22.00 12.96
C THR A 206 -3.56 22.43 14.28
N LEU A 207 -2.85 23.24 15.09
CA LEU A 207 -3.26 23.60 16.45
C LEU A 207 -4.33 24.70 16.48
N ASN A 208 -4.29 25.59 15.48
CA ASN A 208 -5.14 26.76 15.45
C ASN A 208 -6.54 26.53 14.88
N SER A 209 -6.79 25.39 14.26
CA SER A 209 -8.10 25.04 13.68
C SER A 209 -8.32 23.52 13.67
N PRO A 210 -9.53 23.07 13.98
CA PRO A 210 -9.81 21.63 13.97
C PRO A 210 -9.77 21.01 12.57
N ASP A 211 -10.04 21.76 11.50
CA ASP A 211 -10.23 21.21 10.15
C ASP A 211 -9.27 21.77 9.10
N THR A 212 -8.47 22.78 9.47
CA THR A 212 -7.50 23.40 8.57
C THR A 212 -6.10 23.38 9.17
N ALA A 213 -5.09 23.32 8.32
CA ALA A 213 -3.68 23.43 8.68
C ALA A 213 -3.06 24.63 7.98
N GLY A 214 -2.38 25.50 8.73
CA GLY A 214 -1.46 26.47 8.16
C GLY A 214 -0.26 25.73 7.59
N LEU A 215 0.16 26.09 6.37
CA LEU A 215 1.27 25.41 5.68
C LEU A 215 2.43 26.40 5.50
N LEU A 216 3.57 26.10 6.09
CA LEU A 216 4.83 26.79 5.83
C LEU A 216 5.69 25.93 4.89
N MET A 217 5.98 26.46 3.71
CA MET A 217 6.94 25.88 2.78
C MET A 217 8.29 26.58 2.94
N MET A 218 9.28 25.82 3.34
CA MET A 218 10.66 26.31 3.52
C MET A 218 11.55 25.79 2.39
N VAL A 219 12.37 26.69 1.85
CA VAL A 219 13.44 26.37 0.90
C VAL A 219 14.78 26.58 1.59
N LYS A 220 15.70 25.61 1.48
CA LYS A 220 17.06 25.64 2.08
C LYS A 220 18.09 25.96 1.04
#